data_1e2376f3498908824b90f49f8e84352e
#
_entry.id   1e2376f3498908824b90f49f8e84352e
#
_cell.length_a   1.000
_cell.length_b   1.000
_cell.length_c   1.000
_cell.angle_alpha   90.00
_cell.angle_beta   90.00
_cell.angle_gamma   90.00
#
_symmetry.space_group_name_H-M   'P 1'
#
loop_
_entity.id
_entity.type
_entity.pdbx_description
1 polymer ?
#
loop_
_entity_poly.entity_id
_entity_poly.type
_entity_poly.pdbx_seq_one_letter_code
_entity_poly.pdbx_strand_id
1 'polypeptide(L)'
;VALTILAEARGEGLRGMAAVACVISQRAKERGITPKEVCLQRKQFSCWDSGKDLSYLLDTPQAEHALYFEKHIHRMKQEVTGGANHYHALHVRPYWADKSKKTKIIGNHVFYKL
;
A
#
# COMPACT_ATOMS: atom_id res chain seq x y z
N VAL A 1 -8.31 -3.41 5.00
CA VAL A 1 -7.16 -3.60 4.10
C VAL A 1 -7.54 -3.29 2.65
N ALA A 2 -8.59 -3.93 2.12
CA ALA A 2 -9.01 -3.68 0.74
C ALA A 2 -9.33 -2.21 0.47
N LEU A 3 -10.01 -1.53 1.38
CA LEU A 3 -10.32 -0.11 1.22
C LEU A 3 -9.05 0.75 1.15
N THR A 4 -8.04 0.42 1.93
CA THR A 4 -6.74 1.12 1.87
C THR A 4 -6.07 0.91 0.52
N ILE A 5 -6.04 -0.32 0.03
CA ILE A 5 -5.48 -0.64 -1.30
C ILE A 5 -6.20 0.15 -2.39
N LEU A 6 -7.53 0.20 -2.34
CA LEU A 6 -8.34 0.94 -3.31
C LEU A 6 -8.10 2.45 -3.23
N ALA A 7 -8.11 3.01 -2.02
CA ALA A 7 -7.90 4.43 -1.84
C ALA A 7 -6.52 4.87 -2.32
N GLU A 8 -5.50 4.02 -2.11
CA GLU A 8 -4.12 4.34 -2.45
C GLU A 8 -3.78 4.07 -3.92
N ALA A 9 -4.37 3.05 -4.53
CA ALA A 9 -3.84 2.54 -5.79
C ALA A 9 -4.86 2.04 -6.81
N ARG A 10 -6.17 2.27 -6.66
CA ARG A 10 -7.13 1.74 -7.64
C ARG A 10 -6.88 2.24 -9.07
N GLY A 11 -6.36 3.45 -9.22
CA GLY A 11 -6.03 4.04 -10.52
C GLY A 11 -4.70 3.58 -11.08
N GLU A 12 -3.91 2.82 -10.31
CA GLU A 12 -2.57 2.36 -10.71
C GLU A 12 -2.59 0.96 -11.35
N GLY A 13 -3.76 0.36 -11.49
CA GLY A 13 -3.91 -0.96 -12.04
C GLY A 13 -3.53 -2.08 -11.08
N LEU A 14 -3.59 -3.30 -11.59
CA LEU A 14 -3.40 -4.51 -10.78
C LEU A 14 -2.03 -4.54 -10.10
N ARG A 15 -0.97 -4.21 -10.84
CA ARG A 15 0.40 -4.22 -10.31
C ARG A 15 0.60 -3.19 -9.21
N GLY A 16 0.02 -1.99 -9.37
CA GLY A 16 0.10 -0.93 -8.37
C GLY A 16 -0.62 -1.31 -7.09
N MET A 17 -1.80 -1.93 -7.21
CA MET A 17 -2.56 -2.41 -6.05
C MET A 17 -1.80 -3.54 -5.33
N ALA A 18 -1.21 -4.47 -6.09
CA ALA A 18 -0.37 -5.53 -5.52
C ALA A 18 0.81 -4.95 -4.76
N ALA A 19 1.43 -3.90 -5.29
CA ALA A 19 2.57 -3.25 -4.64
C ALA A 19 2.19 -2.62 -3.30
N VAL A 20 1.04 -1.96 -3.20
CA VAL A 20 0.54 -1.41 -1.92
C VAL A 20 0.25 -2.54 -0.94
N ALA A 21 -0.36 -3.63 -1.40
CA ALA A 21 -0.61 -4.81 -0.56
C ALA A 21 0.71 -5.39 -0.01
N CYS A 22 1.76 -5.44 -0.82
CA CYS A 22 3.08 -5.90 -0.39
C CYS A 22 3.66 -5.02 0.72
N VAL A 23 3.52 -3.70 0.62
CA VAL A 23 3.98 -2.78 1.65
C VAL A 23 3.22 -3.00 2.96
N ILE A 24 1.90 -3.15 2.89
CA ILE A 24 1.07 -3.44 4.08
C ILE A 24 1.55 -4.74 4.74
N SER A 25 1.73 -5.79 3.94
CA SER A 25 2.20 -7.09 4.42
C SER A 25 3.58 -6.98 5.08
N GLN A 26 4.50 -6.26 4.46
CA GLN A 26 5.87 -6.08 4.99
C GLN A 26 5.86 -5.31 6.31
N ARG A 27 5.09 -4.22 6.40
CA ARG A 27 4.94 -3.46 7.64
C ARG A 27 4.36 -4.31 8.77
N ALA A 28 3.35 -5.14 8.46
CA ALA A 28 2.74 -6.03 9.44
C ALA A 28 3.78 -6.99 10.03
N LYS A 29 4.62 -7.58 9.19
CA LYS A 29 5.69 -8.49 9.63
C LYS A 29 6.73 -7.77 10.47
N GLU A 30 7.19 -6.60 10.03
CA GLU A 30 8.23 -5.84 10.74
C GLU A 30 7.76 -5.33 12.09
N ARG A 31 6.48 -4.97 12.20
CA ARG A 31 5.90 -4.38 13.41
C ARG A 31 5.24 -5.40 14.32
N GLY A 32 5.08 -6.64 13.87
CA GLY A 32 4.43 -7.69 14.65
C GLY A 32 2.95 -7.41 14.92
N ILE A 33 2.26 -6.79 13.97
CA ILE A 33 0.84 -6.45 14.07
C ILE A 33 0.10 -6.96 12.83
N THR A 34 -1.23 -6.89 12.87
CA THR A 34 -2.04 -7.35 11.73
C THR A 34 -2.01 -6.33 10.59
N PRO A 35 -2.27 -6.78 9.34
CA PRO A 35 -2.42 -5.85 8.21
C PRO A 35 -3.50 -4.78 8.45
N LYS A 36 -4.61 -5.14 9.08
CA LYS A 36 -5.66 -4.18 9.45
C LYS A 36 -5.11 -3.10 10.37
N GLU A 37 -4.36 -3.51 11.40
CA GLU A 37 -3.75 -2.57 12.33
C GLU A 37 -2.75 -1.64 11.63
N VAL A 38 -1.97 -2.16 10.66
CA VAL A 38 -1.07 -1.32 9.85
C VAL A 38 -1.87 -0.23 9.15
N CYS A 39 -2.97 -0.59 8.51
CA CYS A 39 -3.80 0.36 7.76
C CYS A 39 -4.39 1.45 8.63
N LEU A 40 -4.72 1.13 9.89
CA LEU A 40 -5.41 2.04 10.79
C LEU A 40 -4.48 2.78 11.75
N GLN A 41 -3.17 2.49 11.73
CA GLN A 41 -2.22 3.24 12.53
C GLN A 41 -2.24 4.72 12.14
N ARG A 42 -2.13 5.59 13.14
CA ARG A 42 -2.14 7.04 12.96
C ARG A 42 -1.09 7.47 11.93
N LYS A 43 -1.52 8.28 10.96
CA LYS A 43 -0.65 8.89 9.93
C LYS A 43 0.05 7.89 8.99
N GLN A 44 -0.41 6.63 8.95
CA GLN A 44 0.18 5.67 8.02
C GLN A 44 -0.43 5.78 6.62
N PHE A 45 -1.75 5.98 6.54
CA PHE A 45 -2.44 6.15 5.27
C PHE A 45 -3.42 7.32 5.40
N SER A 46 -3.20 8.35 4.59
CA SER A 46 -3.96 9.60 4.67
C SER A 46 -5.45 9.42 4.35
N CYS A 47 -5.81 8.36 3.63
CA CYS A 47 -7.21 8.10 3.31
C CYS A 47 -8.10 7.94 4.54
N TRP A 48 -7.54 7.62 5.71
CA TRP A 48 -8.28 7.48 6.96
C TRP A 48 -8.29 8.76 7.82
N ASP A 49 -7.49 9.76 7.46
CA ASP A 49 -7.28 10.93 8.32
C ASP A 49 -8.51 11.85 8.42
N SER A 50 -9.33 11.90 7.37
CA SER A 50 -10.50 12.77 7.32
C SER A 50 -11.73 12.21 8.03
N GLY A 51 -11.70 10.94 8.45
CA GLY A 51 -12.86 10.25 8.99
C GLY A 51 -13.95 9.98 7.95
N LYS A 52 -13.66 10.18 6.68
CA LYS A 52 -14.61 9.99 5.59
C LYS A 52 -14.91 8.52 5.38
N ASP A 53 -16.18 8.21 5.10
CA ASP A 53 -16.59 6.84 4.76
C ASP A 53 -16.05 6.48 3.37
N LEU A 54 -15.22 5.42 3.31
CA LEU A 54 -14.60 4.93 2.08
C LEU A 54 -15.35 3.75 1.46
N SER A 55 -16.49 3.34 2.03
CA SER A 55 -17.20 2.14 1.56
C SER A 55 -17.63 2.22 0.09
N TYR A 56 -17.80 3.43 -0.47
CA TYR A 56 -18.14 3.62 -1.87
C TYR A 56 -17.09 3.00 -2.81
N LEU A 57 -15.84 2.83 -2.36
CA LEU A 57 -14.79 2.22 -3.15
C LEU A 57 -15.06 0.75 -3.48
N LEU A 58 -15.88 0.08 -2.65
CA LEU A 58 -16.28 -1.30 -2.91
C LEU A 58 -17.21 -1.43 -4.11
N ASP A 59 -17.79 -0.34 -4.58
CA ASP A 59 -18.64 -0.31 -5.78
C ASP A 59 -17.84 -0.03 -7.06
N THR A 60 -16.52 0.05 -6.97
CA THR A 60 -15.67 0.27 -8.12
C THR A 60 -15.27 -1.05 -8.79
N PRO A 61 -14.93 -1.03 -10.09
CA PRO A 61 -14.49 -2.25 -10.80
C PRO A 61 -13.25 -2.90 -10.18
N GLN A 62 -12.40 -2.11 -9.53
CA GLN A 62 -11.15 -2.59 -8.93
C GLN A 62 -11.34 -3.28 -7.58
N ALA A 63 -12.54 -3.20 -6.98
CA ALA A 63 -12.80 -3.76 -5.66
C ALA A 63 -12.53 -5.26 -5.57
N GLU A 64 -12.86 -6.01 -6.62
CA GLU A 64 -12.64 -7.46 -6.67
C GLU A 64 -11.14 -7.79 -6.52
N HIS A 65 -10.28 -7.04 -7.19
CA HIS A 65 -8.84 -7.23 -7.09
C HIS A 65 -8.32 -6.88 -5.69
N ALA A 66 -8.80 -5.78 -5.12
CA ALA A 66 -8.39 -5.38 -3.78
C ALA A 66 -8.79 -6.40 -2.71
N LEU A 67 -9.98 -6.95 -2.83
CA LEU A 67 -10.46 -8.01 -1.93
C LEU A 67 -9.64 -9.30 -2.08
N TYR A 68 -9.23 -9.62 -3.30
CA TYR A 68 -8.32 -10.75 -3.55
C TYR A 68 -6.98 -10.54 -2.82
N PHE A 69 -6.38 -9.34 -2.93
CA PHE A 69 -5.12 -9.05 -2.25
C PHE A 69 -5.28 -9.07 -0.73
N GLU A 70 -6.38 -8.57 -0.20
CA GLU A 70 -6.66 -8.64 1.24
C GLU A 70 -6.71 -10.10 1.71
N LYS A 71 -7.42 -10.96 0.97
CA LYS A 71 -7.53 -12.38 1.30
C LYS A 71 -6.17 -13.08 1.32
N HIS A 72 -5.27 -12.70 0.42
CA HIS A 72 -3.96 -13.32 0.27
C HIS A 72 -2.81 -12.48 0.84
N ILE A 73 -3.10 -11.54 1.72
CA ILE A 73 -2.13 -10.54 2.19
C ILE A 73 -0.87 -11.17 2.79
N HIS A 74 -1.00 -12.27 3.49
CA HIS A 74 0.14 -12.95 4.13
C HIS A 74 1.00 -13.74 3.13
N ARG A 75 0.52 -13.91 1.91
CA ARG A 75 1.22 -14.65 0.84
C ARG A 75 1.78 -13.74 -0.24
N MET A 76 1.70 -12.43 -0.05
CA MET A 76 2.22 -11.48 -1.04
C MET A 76 3.73 -11.65 -1.18
N LYS A 77 4.18 -11.74 -2.43
CA LYS A 77 5.60 -11.92 -2.75
C LYS A 77 6.32 -10.59 -2.70
N GLN A 78 7.32 -10.49 -1.86
CA GLN A 78 8.06 -9.24 -1.68
C GLN A 78 8.89 -8.82 -2.89
N GLU A 79 9.17 -9.73 -3.84
CA GLU A 79 9.83 -9.41 -5.09
C GLU A 79 9.10 -8.32 -5.90
N VAL A 80 7.78 -8.21 -5.74
CA VAL A 80 6.99 -7.17 -6.43
C VAL A 80 7.52 -5.78 -6.12
N THR A 81 7.89 -5.52 -4.87
CA THR A 81 8.39 -4.20 -4.42
C THR A 81 9.85 -4.24 -3.96
N GLY A 82 10.52 -5.40 -4.06
CA GLY A 82 11.89 -5.53 -3.54
C GLY A 82 11.97 -5.44 -2.02
N GLY A 83 10.91 -5.84 -1.31
CA GLY A 83 10.88 -5.80 0.16
C GLY A 83 10.57 -4.42 0.73
N ALA A 84 9.97 -3.54 -0.07
CA ALA A 84 9.70 -2.17 0.35
C ALA A 84 8.72 -2.10 1.52
N ASN A 85 8.96 -1.12 2.39
CA ASN A 85 8.09 -0.79 3.52
C ASN A 85 7.62 0.67 3.48
N HIS A 86 8.07 1.45 2.49
CA HIS A 86 7.68 2.84 2.27
C HIS A 86 7.48 3.11 0.79
N TYR A 87 6.61 4.06 0.47
CA TYR A 87 6.46 4.57 -0.89
C TYR A 87 5.92 5.99 -0.88
N HIS A 88 6.13 6.71 -1.98
CA HIS A 88 5.52 8.02 -2.21
C HIS A 88 5.18 8.19 -3.68
N ALA A 89 4.28 9.11 -3.99
CA ALA A 89 3.97 9.46 -5.37
C ALA A 89 5.16 10.16 -6.03
N LEU A 90 5.30 10.01 -7.36
CA LEU A 90 6.43 10.57 -8.12
C LEU A 90 6.63 12.08 -7.88
N HIS A 91 5.53 12.84 -7.71
CA HIS A 91 5.59 14.30 -7.54
C HIS A 91 5.84 14.74 -6.10
N VAL A 92 5.89 13.82 -5.15
CA VAL A 92 6.13 14.10 -3.72
C VAL A 92 7.59 13.81 -3.40
N ARG A 93 8.18 14.61 -2.50
CA ARG A 93 9.56 14.41 -2.07
C ARG A 93 9.63 14.44 -0.54
N PRO A 94 9.28 13.33 0.12
CA PRO A 94 9.30 13.28 1.59
C PRO A 94 10.73 13.29 2.11
N TYR A 95 10.89 13.80 3.33
CA TYR A 95 12.21 13.93 3.96
C TYR A 95 12.91 12.57 4.18
N TRP A 96 12.12 11.50 4.33
CA TRP A 96 12.66 10.16 4.58
C TRP A 96 13.13 9.44 3.32
N ALA A 97 12.90 10.00 2.13
CA ALA A 97 13.20 9.33 0.86
C ALA A 97 14.69 9.31 0.57
N ASP A 98 15.37 8.26 1.01
CA ASP A 98 16.78 8.02 0.79
C ASP A 98 16.97 7.23 -0.51
N LYS A 99 17.58 7.85 -1.52
CA LYS A 99 17.78 7.23 -2.84
C LYS A 99 18.58 5.93 -2.77
N SER A 100 19.46 5.79 -1.79
CA SER A 100 20.25 4.56 -1.64
C SER A 100 19.39 3.35 -1.24
N LYS A 101 18.18 3.60 -0.74
CA LYS A 101 17.24 2.57 -0.27
C LYS A 101 16.05 2.37 -1.21
N LYS A 102 16.07 3.05 -2.34
CA LYS A 102 15.03 2.88 -3.36
C LYS A 102 15.10 1.46 -3.94
N THR A 103 13.95 0.81 -4.06
CA THR A 103 13.88 -0.53 -4.59
C THR A 103 13.29 -0.56 -6.00
N LYS A 104 12.12 0.05 -6.19
CA LYS A 104 11.42 0.03 -7.48
C LYS A 104 10.58 1.28 -7.70
N ILE A 105 10.28 1.54 -8.98
CA ILE A 105 9.25 2.48 -9.40
C ILE A 105 8.17 1.65 -10.07
N ILE A 106 6.93 1.73 -9.58
CA ILE A 106 5.78 1.03 -10.13
C ILE A 106 4.68 2.06 -10.36
N GLY A 107 4.31 2.28 -11.64
CA GLY A 107 3.34 3.31 -11.98
C GLY A 107 3.80 4.67 -11.49
N ASN A 108 2.96 5.33 -10.72
CA ASN A 108 3.24 6.67 -10.17
C ASN A 108 3.79 6.64 -8.74
N HIS A 109 4.30 5.51 -8.31
CA HIS A 109 4.85 5.33 -6.95
C HIS A 109 6.31 4.90 -6.97
N VAL A 110 7.09 5.46 -6.06
CA VAL A 110 8.49 5.10 -5.81
C VAL A 110 8.55 4.35 -4.47
N PHE A 111 9.18 3.18 -4.46
CA PHE A 111 9.21 2.29 -3.30
C PHE A 111 10.61 2.21 -2.69
N TYR A 112 10.65 2.10 -1.35
CA TYR A 112 11.88 2.10 -0.57
C TYR A 112 11.85 1.01 0.50
N LYS A 113 13.02 0.43 0.76
CA LYS A 113 13.23 -0.46 1.90
C LYS A 113 14.05 0.28 2.94
N LEU A 114 13.37 0.88 3.90
CA LEU A 114 14.02 1.65 4.97
C LEU A 114 14.35 0.81 6.20
#